data_86a167aec4593078371b7c236733bca6
#
_entry.id   86a167aec4593078371b7c236733bca6
#
_cell.length_a   1.000
_cell.length_b   1.000
_cell.length_c   1.000
_cell.angle_alpha   90.00
_cell.angle_beta   90.00
_cell.angle_gamma   90.00
#
_symmetry.space_group_name_H-M   'P 1'
#
loop_
_entity.id
_entity.type
_entity.pdbx_description
1 polymer ?
#
loop_
_entity_poly.entity_id
_entity_poly.type
_entity_poly.pdbx_seq_one_letter_code
_entity_poly.pdbx_strand_id
1 'polypeptide(L)'
;MAPRALSLAGCILLATPLLAGCKLVDQRTFNPQAVKPPQPYIPPPPPAPKAKPPFLQIEGGTPESEYGPVVDQAVKSALARKENVLFIVRLLVPLQSDPAAQTKAMTEATQTDLEPVAHRISAAGAQPIQIEMHALTDPSVQRPLIRVDVR
;
A
#
# COMPACT_ATOMS: atom_id res chain seq x y z
N MET A 1 -23.11 71.42 55.53
CA MET A 1 -22.73 70.03 55.63
C MET A 1 -22.33 69.57 54.22
N ALA A 2 -21.09 69.59 53.94
CA ALA A 2 -20.34 69.04 52.79
C ALA A 2 -18.94 68.91 53.35
N PRO A 3 -17.99 68.21 52.70
CA PRO A 3 -17.88 67.39 51.47
C PRO A 3 -17.06 66.11 51.74
N ARG A 4 -17.33 65.08 50.99
CA ARG A 4 -16.44 63.89 50.94
C ARG A 4 -16.22 63.35 49.50
N ALA A 5 -16.31 64.21 48.52
CA ALA A 5 -16.22 63.78 47.12
C ALA A 5 -14.82 63.96 46.43
N LEU A 6 -13.79 64.45 47.15
CA LEU A 6 -12.50 64.76 46.51
C LEU A 6 -11.42 63.71 46.73
N SER A 7 -11.68 62.62 47.43
CA SER A 7 -10.63 61.65 47.77
C SER A 7 -10.53 60.41 46.82
N LEU A 8 -11.55 60.21 45.98
CA LEU A 8 -11.60 59.05 45.06
C LEU A 8 -11.00 59.27 43.69
N ALA A 9 -10.86 60.52 43.26
CA ALA A 9 -10.30 60.87 41.95
C ALA A 9 -8.71 60.75 41.93
N GLY A 10 -8.08 60.86 43.09
CA GLY A 10 -6.60 60.80 43.18
C GLY A 10 -5.99 59.43 43.08
N CYS A 11 -6.75 58.39 43.44
CA CYS A 11 -6.21 57.01 43.40
C CYS A 11 -6.27 56.35 42.03
N ILE A 12 -7.15 56.84 41.11
CA ILE A 12 -7.31 56.25 39.80
C ILE A 12 -6.18 56.71 38.82
N LEU A 13 -5.62 57.88 39.06
CA LEU A 13 -4.54 58.42 38.19
C LEU A 13 -3.13 57.86 38.49
N LEU A 14 -2.93 57.19 39.63
CA LEU A 14 -1.64 56.56 39.93
C LEU A 14 -1.54 55.07 39.55
N ALA A 15 -2.66 54.44 39.17
CA ALA A 15 -2.66 53.00 38.81
C ALA A 15 -2.46 52.70 37.30
N THR A 16 -2.45 53.74 36.47
CA THR A 16 -2.34 53.59 34.98
C THR A 16 -0.95 53.36 34.43
N PRO A 17 0.19 53.72 35.08
CA PRO A 17 1.51 53.46 34.48
C PRO A 17 2.06 52.05 34.73
N LEU A 18 1.41 51.21 35.55
CA LEU A 18 1.95 49.88 35.86
C LEU A 18 1.54 48.78 34.88
N LEU A 19 0.65 49.06 33.91
CA LEU A 19 0.23 48.13 32.88
C LEU A 19 0.96 48.29 31.53
N ALA A 20 1.90 49.23 31.41
CA ALA A 20 2.57 49.53 30.16
C ALA A 20 3.93 48.82 30.01
N GLY A 21 4.18 47.71 30.67
CA GLY A 21 5.52 47.19 30.75
C GLY A 21 5.72 45.70 30.64
N CYS A 22 5.20 45.05 29.63
CA CYS A 22 5.81 43.83 29.14
C CYS A 22 5.56 43.73 27.62
N LYS A 23 6.32 44.47 26.88
CA LYS A 23 6.51 44.16 25.48
C LYS A 23 7.23 42.83 25.43
N LEU A 24 6.44 41.74 25.37
CA LEU A 24 6.98 40.40 25.16
C LEU A 24 7.85 40.47 23.92
N VAL A 25 9.13 40.20 24.10
CA VAL A 25 10.06 40.11 23.00
C VAL A 25 9.60 39.01 22.11
N ASP A 26 9.14 39.37 20.88
CA ASP A 26 8.66 38.40 19.90
C ASP A 26 9.84 37.48 19.54
N GLN A 27 9.67 36.18 19.74
CA GLN A 27 10.67 35.18 19.41
C GLN A 27 11.10 35.25 17.93
N ARG A 28 10.27 35.86 17.08
CA ARG A 28 10.62 36.13 15.66
C ARG A 28 11.83 37.05 15.52
N THR A 29 12.10 37.88 16.52
CA THR A 29 13.28 38.80 16.51
C THR A 29 14.58 38.01 16.58
N PHE A 30 14.59 36.85 17.23
CA PHE A 30 15.75 36.00 17.40
C PHE A 30 15.78 34.82 16.43
N ASN A 31 14.61 34.33 16.03
CA ASN A 31 14.50 33.24 15.08
C ASN A 31 13.27 33.41 14.18
N PRO A 32 13.44 33.86 12.95
CA PRO A 32 12.31 34.02 11.98
C PRO A 32 11.53 32.71 11.71
N GLN A 33 12.12 31.57 12.06
CA GLN A 33 11.50 30.26 11.85
C GLN A 33 10.70 29.77 13.09
N ALA A 34 10.76 30.48 14.24
CA ALA A 34 10.12 30.06 15.48
C ALA A 34 8.59 29.93 15.42
N VAL A 35 7.96 30.52 14.41
CA VAL A 35 6.50 30.50 14.24
C VAL A 35 6.04 29.45 13.22
N LYS A 36 6.97 28.85 12.50
CA LYS A 36 6.61 27.76 11.59
C LYS A 36 6.35 26.51 12.42
N PRO A 37 5.20 25.83 12.27
CA PRO A 37 4.99 24.57 12.94
C PRO A 37 6.13 23.62 12.56
N PRO A 38 6.63 22.80 13.50
CA PRO A 38 7.68 21.83 13.20
C PRO A 38 7.18 20.93 12.07
N GLN A 39 7.89 20.93 10.97
CA GLN A 39 7.59 19.99 9.89
C GLN A 39 7.98 18.60 10.40
N PRO A 40 7.03 17.65 10.44
CA PRO A 40 7.36 16.29 10.82
C PRO A 40 8.42 15.77 9.85
N TYR A 41 9.51 15.26 10.38
CA TYR A 41 10.50 14.55 9.57
C TYR A 41 9.83 13.28 9.03
N ILE A 42 9.50 13.29 7.75
CA ILE A 42 9.07 12.11 7.02
C ILE A 42 10.34 11.47 6.48
N PRO A 43 10.82 10.34 7.07
CA PRO A 43 11.97 9.66 6.52
C PRO A 43 11.67 9.26 5.08
N PRO A 44 12.64 9.32 4.16
CA PRO A 44 12.44 8.83 2.81
C PRO A 44 11.97 7.38 2.88
N PRO A 45 10.98 6.98 2.05
CA PRO A 45 10.50 5.61 2.05
C PRO A 45 11.70 4.68 1.83
N PRO A 46 11.77 3.56 2.58
CA PRO A 46 12.83 2.59 2.37
C PRO A 46 12.82 2.16 0.89
N PRO A 47 13.99 1.94 0.29
CA PRO A 47 14.07 1.49 -1.09
C PRO A 47 13.20 0.24 -1.24
N ALA A 48 12.32 0.25 -2.23
CA ALA A 48 11.43 -0.88 -2.49
C ALA A 48 12.28 -2.16 -2.62
N PRO A 49 11.92 -3.25 -1.94
CA PRO A 49 12.62 -4.51 -2.09
C PRO A 49 12.65 -4.88 -3.57
N LYS A 50 13.83 -5.24 -4.09
CA LYS A 50 13.92 -5.73 -5.47
C LYS A 50 12.97 -6.91 -5.60
N ALA A 51 11.98 -6.79 -6.48
CA ALA A 51 11.01 -7.86 -6.71
C ALA A 51 11.77 -9.12 -7.13
N LYS A 52 11.56 -10.21 -6.40
CA LYS A 52 12.09 -11.50 -6.81
C LYS A 52 11.39 -11.92 -8.10
N PRO A 53 12.10 -12.53 -9.07
CA PRO A 53 11.45 -13.08 -10.24
C PRO A 53 10.42 -14.13 -9.81
N PRO A 54 9.27 -14.23 -10.51
CA PRO A 54 8.30 -15.27 -10.21
C PRO A 54 8.91 -16.66 -10.42
N PHE A 55 8.41 -17.64 -9.70
CA PHE A 55 8.84 -19.03 -9.82
C PHE A 55 8.48 -19.61 -11.19
N LEU A 56 7.26 -19.28 -11.68
CA LEU A 56 6.80 -19.59 -13.04
C LEU A 56 6.01 -18.40 -13.57
N GLN A 57 6.04 -18.25 -14.89
CA GLN A 57 5.23 -17.27 -15.61
C GLN A 57 4.63 -17.93 -16.85
N ILE A 58 3.30 -17.79 -17.02
CA ILE A 58 2.53 -18.39 -18.11
C ILE A 58 1.68 -17.29 -18.72
N GLU A 59 1.73 -17.10 -20.03
CA GLU A 59 0.85 -16.15 -20.72
C GLU A 59 -0.55 -16.73 -20.86
N GLY A 60 -1.58 -15.89 -20.70
CA GLY A 60 -2.96 -16.27 -20.89
C GLY A 60 -3.21 -16.82 -22.28
N GLY A 61 -4.04 -17.86 -22.36
CA GLY A 61 -4.31 -18.55 -23.61
C GLY A 61 -3.22 -19.56 -24.05
N THR A 62 -2.15 -19.75 -23.26
CA THR A 62 -1.18 -20.82 -23.54
C THR A 62 -1.86 -22.18 -23.32
N PRO A 63 -1.79 -23.12 -24.27
CA PRO A 63 -2.42 -24.42 -24.13
C PRO A 63 -1.74 -25.26 -23.03
N GLU A 64 -2.55 -26.08 -22.33
CA GLU A 64 -2.05 -26.91 -21.22
C GLU A 64 -0.93 -27.87 -21.64
N SER A 65 -0.94 -28.31 -22.89
CA SER A 65 0.12 -29.16 -23.44
C SER A 65 1.52 -28.53 -23.38
N GLU A 66 1.59 -27.19 -23.40
CA GLU A 66 2.86 -26.47 -23.34
C GLU A 66 3.31 -26.22 -21.90
N TYR A 67 2.42 -25.67 -21.06
CA TYR A 67 2.81 -25.32 -19.69
C TYR A 67 2.74 -26.51 -18.72
N GLY A 68 1.89 -27.49 -18.98
CA GLY A 68 1.62 -28.59 -18.07
C GLY A 68 2.88 -29.34 -17.60
N PRO A 69 3.73 -29.82 -18.50
CA PRO A 69 4.97 -30.51 -18.10
C PRO A 69 5.92 -29.64 -17.26
N VAL A 70 5.98 -28.34 -17.58
CA VAL A 70 6.81 -27.38 -16.84
C VAL A 70 6.28 -27.16 -15.44
N VAL A 71 4.95 -26.98 -15.29
CA VAL A 71 4.28 -26.86 -13.99
C VAL A 71 4.50 -28.11 -13.16
N ASP A 72 4.31 -29.31 -13.73
CA ASP A 72 4.50 -30.57 -13.02
C ASP A 72 5.92 -30.71 -12.46
N GLN A 73 6.93 -30.43 -13.29
CA GLN A 73 8.32 -30.52 -12.85
C GLN A 73 8.65 -29.49 -11.77
N ALA A 74 8.15 -28.27 -11.92
CA ALA A 74 8.38 -27.20 -10.98
C ALA A 74 7.73 -27.50 -9.63
N VAL A 75 6.47 -27.95 -9.61
CA VAL A 75 5.73 -28.33 -8.38
C VAL A 75 6.44 -29.47 -7.68
N LYS A 76 6.77 -30.55 -8.38
CA LYS A 76 7.51 -31.68 -7.80
C LYS A 76 8.85 -31.25 -7.21
N SER A 77 9.57 -30.38 -7.89
CA SER A 77 10.85 -29.85 -7.42
C SER A 77 10.68 -28.97 -6.16
N ALA A 78 9.61 -28.18 -6.08
CA ALA A 78 9.31 -27.35 -4.93
C ALA A 78 8.94 -28.22 -3.71
N LEU A 79 8.03 -29.17 -3.89
CA LEU A 79 7.60 -30.10 -2.83
C LEU A 79 8.74 -30.97 -2.32
N ALA A 80 9.65 -31.41 -3.18
CA ALA A 80 10.84 -32.16 -2.79
C ALA A 80 11.81 -31.36 -1.90
N ARG A 81 11.82 -30.03 -2.05
CA ARG A 81 12.65 -29.14 -1.21
C ARG A 81 11.98 -28.77 0.12
N LYS A 82 10.67 -28.63 0.09
CA LYS A 82 9.86 -28.22 1.24
C LYS A 82 8.45 -28.77 1.08
N GLU A 83 8.07 -29.70 1.95
CA GLU A 83 6.73 -30.33 1.89
C GLU A 83 5.59 -29.33 2.10
N ASN A 84 5.79 -28.33 2.96
CA ASN A 84 4.78 -27.30 3.29
C ASN A 84 4.97 -26.02 2.46
N VAL A 85 5.28 -26.14 1.18
CA VAL A 85 5.38 -24.99 0.30
C VAL A 85 4.00 -24.43 -0.03
N LEU A 86 3.86 -23.11 -0.05
CA LEU A 86 2.67 -22.40 -0.49
C LEU A 86 2.88 -21.91 -1.92
N PHE A 87 2.01 -22.30 -2.83
CA PHE A 87 1.95 -21.83 -4.20
C PHE A 87 0.97 -20.65 -4.29
N ILE A 88 1.47 -19.47 -4.61
CA ILE A 88 0.66 -18.27 -4.80
C ILE A 88 0.50 -18.04 -6.30
N VAL A 89 -0.68 -18.34 -6.82
CA VAL A 89 -1.02 -18.21 -8.25
C VAL A 89 -1.73 -16.88 -8.46
N ARG A 90 -1.09 -15.95 -9.15
CA ARG A 90 -1.63 -14.63 -9.44
C ARG A 90 -1.92 -14.49 -10.93
N LEU A 91 -3.18 -14.23 -11.25
CA LEU A 91 -3.61 -13.81 -12.56
C LEU A 91 -3.57 -12.29 -12.62
N LEU A 92 -2.85 -11.74 -13.57
CA LEU A 92 -2.80 -10.32 -13.90
C LEU A 92 -3.61 -10.09 -15.18
N VAL A 93 -4.66 -9.28 -15.08
CA VAL A 93 -5.56 -8.97 -16.21
C VAL A 93 -5.33 -7.52 -16.64
N PRO A 94 -5.22 -7.23 -17.94
CA PRO A 94 -5.10 -5.87 -18.44
C PRO A 94 -6.23 -4.97 -17.94
N LEU A 95 -5.89 -3.71 -17.65
CA LEU A 95 -6.90 -2.72 -17.26
C LEU A 95 -7.82 -2.41 -18.45
N GLN A 96 -9.14 -2.53 -18.23
CA GLN A 96 -10.17 -2.13 -19.18
C GLN A 96 -10.69 -0.73 -18.86
N SER A 97 -11.17 -0.02 -19.86
CA SER A 97 -11.74 1.33 -19.71
C SER A 97 -13.11 1.36 -19.05
N ASP A 98 -13.84 0.23 -19.11
CA ASP A 98 -15.20 0.09 -18.59
C ASP A 98 -15.24 -0.95 -17.46
N PRO A 99 -15.89 -0.65 -16.32
CA PRO A 99 -15.99 -1.57 -15.18
C PRO A 99 -16.68 -2.91 -15.52
N ALA A 100 -17.70 -2.89 -16.38
CA ALA A 100 -18.41 -4.11 -16.78
C ALA A 100 -17.50 -4.99 -17.66
N ALA A 101 -16.76 -4.39 -18.59
CA ALA A 101 -15.75 -5.07 -19.40
C ALA A 101 -14.63 -5.63 -18.52
N GLN A 102 -14.19 -4.89 -17.48
CA GLN A 102 -13.19 -5.37 -16.53
C GLN A 102 -13.68 -6.60 -15.77
N THR A 103 -14.90 -6.57 -15.25
CA THR A 103 -15.49 -7.70 -14.53
C THR A 103 -15.58 -8.94 -15.43
N LYS A 104 -16.04 -8.75 -16.67
CA LYS A 104 -16.11 -9.83 -17.65
C LYS A 104 -14.74 -10.43 -17.93
N ALA A 105 -13.75 -9.59 -18.24
CA ALA A 105 -12.38 -10.03 -18.53
C ALA A 105 -11.75 -10.77 -17.35
N MET A 106 -11.97 -10.30 -16.11
CA MET A 106 -11.51 -10.97 -14.88
C MET A 106 -12.15 -12.36 -14.72
N THR A 107 -13.47 -12.45 -14.89
CA THR A 107 -14.19 -13.72 -14.76
C THR A 107 -13.72 -14.72 -15.81
N GLU A 108 -13.65 -14.27 -17.06
CA GLU A 108 -13.26 -15.10 -18.20
C GLU A 108 -11.83 -15.64 -18.02
N ALA A 109 -10.87 -14.76 -17.75
CA ALA A 109 -9.48 -15.16 -17.54
C ALA A 109 -9.28 -16.02 -16.27
N THR A 110 -10.13 -15.84 -15.24
CA THR A 110 -10.10 -16.73 -14.07
C THR A 110 -10.47 -18.16 -14.47
N GLN A 111 -11.54 -18.34 -15.23
CA GLN A 111 -12.01 -19.66 -15.64
C GLN A 111 -11.12 -20.32 -16.69
N THR A 112 -10.60 -19.52 -17.64
CA THR A 112 -9.83 -20.08 -18.77
C THR A 112 -8.34 -20.27 -18.48
N ASP A 113 -7.77 -19.44 -17.58
CA ASP A 113 -6.33 -19.40 -17.37
C ASP A 113 -5.94 -19.75 -15.92
N LEU A 114 -6.56 -19.09 -14.90
CA LEU A 114 -6.16 -19.26 -13.51
C LEU A 114 -6.52 -20.64 -12.95
N GLU A 115 -7.79 -21.03 -13.09
CA GLU A 115 -8.31 -22.29 -12.56
C GLU A 115 -7.59 -23.51 -13.15
N PRO A 116 -7.35 -23.63 -14.47
CA PRO A 116 -6.62 -24.75 -15.04
C PRO A 116 -5.20 -24.87 -14.51
N VAL A 117 -4.48 -23.76 -14.33
CA VAL A 117 -3.13 -23.77 -13.74
C VAL A 117 -3.17 -24.22 -12.28
N ALA A 118 -4.11 -23.74 -11.48
CA ALA A 118 -4.26 -24.17 -10.09
C ALA A 118 -4.61 -25.66 -9.98
N HIS A 119 -5.50 -26.15 -10.86
CA HIS A 119 -5.81 -27.56 -10.97
C HIS A 119 -4.58 -28.41 -11.35
N ARG A 120 -3.77 -27.90 -12.27
CA ARG A 120 -2.53 -28.59 -12.66
C ARG A 120 -1.54 -28.69 -11.50
N ILE A 121 -1.38 -27.60 -10.73
CA ILE A 121 -0.53 -27.60 -9.51
C ILE A 121 -1.03 -28.65 -8.51
N SER A 122 -2.34 -28.75 -8.30
CA SER A 122 -2.94 -29.76 -7.43
C SER A 122 -2.70 -31.19 -7.96
N ALA A 123 -2.90 -31.41 -9.25
CA ALA A 123 -2.67 -32.70 -9.90
C ALA A 123 -1.18 -33.12 -9.84
N ALA A 124 -0.25 -32.18 -9.81
CA ALA A 124 1.17 -32.42 -9.66
C ALA A 124 1.61 -32.80 -8.22
N GLY A 125 0.67 -32.77 -7.24
CA GLY A 125 0.86 -33.25 -5.87
C GLY A 125 0.73 -32.20 -4.77
N ALA A 126 0.44 -30.93 -5.09
CA ALA A 126 0.17 -29.92 -4.09
C ALA A 126 -1.23 -30.14 -3.46
N GLN A 127 -1.34 -30.00 -2.15
CA GLN A 127 -2.64 -30.04 -1.47
C GLN A 127 -3.44 -28.72 -1.72
N PRO A 128 -4.78 -28.77 -1.74
CA PRO A 128 -5.58 -27.57 -1.96
C PRO A 128 -5.26 -26.41 -0.99
N ILE A 129 -4.93 -26.71 0.25
CA ILE A 129 -4.53 -25.72 1.27
C ILE A 129 -3.17 -25.05 0.96
N GLN A 130 -2.39 -25.63 0.08
CA GLN A 130 -1.10 -25.10 -0.38
C GLN A 130 -1.23 -24.21 -1.63
N ILE A 131 -2.43 -23.97 -2.11
CA ILE A 131 -2.68 -23.18 -3.34
C ILE A 131 -3.51 -21.98 -2.97
N GLU A 132 -2.95 -20.80 -3.18
CA GLU A 132 -3.60 -19.51 -3.00
C GLU A 132 -3.76 -18.84 -4.36
N MET A 133 -4.98 -18.45 -4.71
CA MET A 133 -5.30 -17.86 -6.01
C MET A 133 -5.70 -16.39 -5.86
N HIS A 134 -5.16 -15.53 -6.70
CA HIS A 134 -5.51 -14.12 -6.79
C HIS A 134 -5.74 -13.72 -8.23
N ALA A 135 -6.79 -12.94 -8.48
CA ALA A 135 -7.00 -12.25 -9.75
C ALA A 135 -6.86 -10.74 -9.50
N LEU A 136 -5.97 -10.09 -10.22
CA LEU A 136 -5.60 -8.70 -10.05
C LEU A 136 -5.63 -7.97 -11.39
N THR A 137 -5.99 -6.70 -11.37
CA THR A 137 -5.84 -5.82 -12.54
C THR A 137 -4.44 -5.21 -12.54
N ASP A 138 -3.75 -5.26 -13.67
CA ASP A 138 -2.42 -4.67 -13.82
C ASP A 138 -2.35 -3.91 -15.15
N PRO A 139 -2.17 -2.56 -15.13
CA PRO A 139 -2.09 -1.76 -16.34
C PRO A 139 -0.80 -1.99 -17.13
N SER A 140 0.20 -2.65 -16.55
CA SER A 140 1.47 -2.92 -17.22
C SER A 140 1.42 -4.12 -18.16
N VAL A 141 0.42 -5.01 -18.01
CA VAL A 141 0.26 -6.18 -18.89
C VAL A 141 -0.67 -5.88 -20.06
N GLN A 142 -0.35 -6.42 -21.23
CA GLN A 142 -1.16 -6.28 -22.45
C GLN A 142 -2.08 -7.47 -22.67
N ARG A 143 -1.80 -8.60 -22.05
CA ARG A 143 -2.55 -9.86 -22.09
C ARG A 143 -2.63 -10.43 -20.70
N PRO A 144 -3.62 -11.29 -20.41
CA PRO A 144 -3.64 -12.00 -19.14
C PRO A 144 -2.30 -12.72 -18.90
N LEU A 145 -1.81 -12.66 -17.68
CA LEU A 145 -0.52 -13.23 -17.31
C LEU A 145 -0.63 -13.91 -15.97
N ILE A 146 -0.25 -15.19 -15.91
CA ILE A 146 -0.23 -15.94 -14.66
C ILE A 146 1.20 -15.92 -14.12
N ARG A 147 1.34 -15.53 -12.86
CA ARG A 147 2.58 -15.63 -12.09
C ARG A 147 2.38 -16.58 -10.92
N VAL A 148 3.25 -17.55 -10.80
CA VAL A 148 3.29 -18.46 -9.67
C VAL A 148 4.51 -18.12 -8.84
N ASP A 149 4.30 -17.86 -7.55
CA ASP A 149 5.36 -17.68 -6.55
C ASP A 149 5.29 -18.82 -5.54
N VAL A 150 6.41 -19.08 -4.87
CA VAL A 150 6.50 -20.11 -3.82
C VAL A 150 7.07 -19.51 -2.52
N ARG A 151 6.50 -19.92 -1.40
CA ARG A 151 6.92 -19.52 -0.05
C ARG A 151 7.12 -20.69 0.88
#